data_31b1d97bb333472226f1e9c9bf469065
#
_entry.id   31b1d97bb333472226f1e9c9bf469065
#
_cell.length_a   1.000
_cell.length_b   1.000
_cell.length_c   1.000
_cell.angle_alpha   90.00
_cell.angle_beta   90.00
_cell.angle_gamma   90.00
#
_symmetry.space_group_name_H-M   'P 1'
#
loop_
_entity.id
_entity.type
_entity.pdbx_description
1 polymer ?
#
loop_
_entity_poly.entity_id
_entity_poly.type
_entity_poly.pdbx_seq_one_letter_code
_entity_poly.pdbx_strand_id
1 'polypeptide(L)'
;MHLTKSTEQAICIMVMLYLQDRHIYLNSKEISKRLNISPTYLKKIMRKLVVHNLVKANTGVGGGYKYRSNKTVTLYDVYVALNGEVEVFVLKTDYVSKIFEGALAVDKRYSEYLKKVNTINHSIKEALEQITIEEIVEDILDDNSRIRLDWNNCEEEFKRVNVFFKG
;
A
#
# COMPACT_ATOMS: atom_id res chain seq x y z
N MET A 1 6.79 8.79 12.42
CA MET A 1 6.27 8.50 11.06
C MET A 1 4.84 8.03 11.21
N HIS A 2 3.89 8.64 10.52
CA HIS A 2 2.53 8.10 10.43
C HIS A 2 2.31 7.65 8.99
N LEU A 3 1.68 6.49 8.81
CA LEU A 3 1.12 6.15 7.50
C LEU A 3 0.10 7.22 7.12
N THR A 4 0.17 7.72 5.91
CA THR A 4 -0.84 8.67 5.45
C THR A 4 -2.18 7.95 5.32
N LYS A 5 -3.28 8.64 5.56
CA LYS A 5 -4.63 8.09 5.38
C LYS A 5 -4.82 7.46 3.98
N SER A 6 -4.18 8.02 2.96
CA SER A 6 -4.20 7.45 1.61
C SER A 6 -3.48 6.10 1.51
N THR A 7 -2.39 5.91 2.25
CA THR A 7 -1.66 4.64 2.29
C THR A 7 -2.48 3.55 3.01
N GLU A 8 -3.08 3.88 4.16
CA GLU A 8 -3.99 2.96 4.87
C GLU A 8 -5.15 2.52 3.97
N GLN A 9 -5.78 3.47 3.29
CA GLN A 9 -6.87 3.17 2.36
C GLN A 9 -6.40 2.35 1.15
N ALA A 10 -5.19 2.59 0.65
CA ALA A 10 -4.62 1.78 -0.43
C ALA A 10 -4.37 0.33 0.01
N ILE A 11 -3.88 0.10 1.23
CA ILE A 11 -3.73 -1.25 1.81
C ILE A 11 -5.09 -1.94 1.87
N CYS A 12 -6.13 -1.28 2.41
CA CYS A 12 -7.50 -1.83 2.45
C CYS A 12 -8.03 -2.15 1.05
N ILE A 13 -7.77 -1.30 0.06
CA ILE A 13 -8.14 -1.56 -1.34
C ILE A 13 -7.42 -2.81 -1.85
N MET A 14 -6.12 -2.95 -1.59
CA MET A 14 -5.36 -4.12 -2.03
C MET A 14 -5.87 -5.42 -1.39
N VAL A 15 -6.23 -5.41 -0.11
CA VAL A 15 -6.89 -6.53 0.58
C VAL A 15 -8.22 -6.87 -0.08
N MET A 16 -9.09 -5.88 -0.34
CA MET A 16 -10.36 -6.09 -1.05
C MET A 16 -10.13 -6.72 -2.43
N LEU A 17 -9.18 -6.21 -3.19
CA LEU A 17 -8.87 -6.71 -4.54
C LEU A 17 -8.23 -8.10 -4.50
N TYR A 18 -7.47 -8.43 -3.47
CA TYR A 18 -6.90 -9.77 -3.28
C TYR A 18 -7.97 -10.81 -3.00
N LEU A 19 -8.97 -10.45 -2.18
CA LEU A 19 -10.11 -11.31 -1.83
C LEU A 19 -11.17 -11.35 -2.95
N GLN A 20 -11.21 -10.39 -3.86
CA GLN A 20 -12.15 -10.36 -4.98
C GLN A 20 -11.99 -11.61 -5.86
N ASP A 21 -13.11 -12.18 -6.32
CA ASP A 21 -13.12 -13.22 -7.33
C ASP A 21 -12.24 -12.81 -8.54
N ARG A 22 -11.33 -13.69 -8.93
CA ARG A 22 -10.32 -13.40 -9.97
C ARG A 22 -10.93 -13.20 -11.36
N HIS A 23 -12.14 -13.64 -11.59
CA HIS A 23 -12.83 -13.50 -12.87
C HIS A 23 -13.61 -12.17 -12.97
N ILE A 24 -13.91 -11.53 -11.84
CA ILE A 24 -14.78 -10.36 -11.74
C ILE A 24 -13.97 -9.11 -11.40
N TYR A 25 -14.24 -7.99 -12.09
CA TYR A 25 -13.68 -6.69 -11.73
C TYR A 25 -14.45 -6.07 -10.57
N LEU A 26 -13.76 -5.61 -9.56
CA LEU A 26 -14.36 -4.87 -8.45
C LEU A 26 -14.70 -3.45 -8.91
N ASN A 27 -15.97 -3.09 -8.77
CA ASN A 27 -16.50 -1.80 -9.20
C ASN A 27 -15.99 -0.67 -8.29
N SER A 28 -15.59 0.45 -8.88
CA SER A 28 -15.13 1.63 -8.15
C SER A 28 -16.17 2.21 -7.18
N LYS A 29 -17.45 2.08 -7.53
CA LYS A 29 -18.59 2.52 -6.70
C LYS A 29 -18.62 1.77 -5.36
N GLU A 30 -18.39 0.44 -5.40
CA GLU A 30 -18.38 -0.40 -4.22
C GLU A 30 -17.17 -0.09 -3.33
N ILE A 31 -15.99 0.10 -3.91
CA ILE A 31 -14.80 0.52 -3.14
C ILE A 31 -15.05 1.87 -2.45
N SER A 32 -15.58 2.86 -3.17
CA SER A 32 -15.89 4.19 -2.62
C SER A 32 -16.88 4.12 -1.47
N LYS A 33 -17.95 3.33 -1.62
CA LYS A 33 -18.99 3.13 -0.61
C LYS A 33 -18.42 2.52 0.68
N ARG A 34 -17.62 1.44 0.56
CA ARG A 34 -17.06 0.72 1.71
C ARG A 34 -16.04 1.53 2.49
N LEU A 35 -15.17 2.23 1.79
CA LEU A 35 -14.15 3.04 2.42
C LEU A 35 -14.65 4.44 2.79
N ASN A 36 -15.90 4.76 2.49
CA ASN A 36 -16.50 6.08 2.69
C ASN A 36 -15.62 7.22 2.14
N ILE A 37 -15.18 7.06 0.89
CA ILE A 37 -14.34 8.04 0.19
C ILE A 37 -15.01 8.51 -1.11
N SER A 38 -14.70 9.74 -1.52
CA SER A 38 -15.24 10.26 -2.78
C SER A 38 -14.69 9.51 -4.00
N PRO A 39 -15.48 9.34 -5.07
CA PRO A 39 -15.03 8.71 -6.31
C PRO A 39 -13.79 9.40 -6.91
N THR A 40 -13.72 10.73 -6.81
CA THR A 40 -12.58 11.51 -7.30
C THR A 40 -11.30 11.19 -6.53
N TYR A 41 -11.42 11.05 -5.21
CA TYR A 41 -10.28 10.70 -4.36
C TYR A 41 -9.84 9.24 -4.58
N LEU A 42 -10.80 8.30 -4.67
CA LEU A 42 -10.50 6.92 -5.05
C LEU A 42 -9.72 6.86 -6.37
N LYS A 43 -10.17 7.60 -7.38
CA LYS A 43 -9.51 7.63 -8.70
C LYS A 43 -8.04 8.05 -8.59
N LYS A 44 -7.69 8.96 -7.68
CA LYS A 44 -6.29 9.37 -7.43
C LYS A 44 -5.47 8.21 -6.86
N ILE A 45 -6.00 7.49 -5.87
CA ILE A 45 -5.34 6.31 -5.29
C ILE A 45 -5.16 5.23 -6.36
N MET A 46 -6.24 4.86 -7.04
CA MET A 46 -6.23 3.78 -8.04
C MET A 46 -5.26 4.07 -9.20
N ARG A 47 -5.19 5.33 -9.66
CA ARG A 47 -4.22 5.72 -10.68
C ARG A 47 -2.78 5.41 -10.26
N LYS A 48 -2.43 5.70 -9.01
CA LYS A 48 -1.10 5.43 -8.47
C LYS A 48 -0.81 3.92 -8.43
N LEU A 49 -1.76 3.12 -7.92
CA LEU A 49 -1.63 1.66 -7.87
C LEU A 49 -1.52 1.04 -9.27
N VAL A 50 -2.27 1.54 -10.26
CA VAL A 50 -2.21 1.08 -11.66
C VAL A 50 -0.87 1.44 -12.29
N VAL A 51 -0.37 2.67 -12.10
CA VAL A 51 0.93 3.12 -12.64
C VAL A 51 2.07 2.27 -12.10
N HIS A 52 1.99 1.85 -10.84
CA HIS A 52 2.99 0.95 -10.22
C HIS A 52 2.73 -0.53 -10.48
N ASN A 53 1.81 -0.85 -11.39
CA ASN A 53 1.50 -2.23 -11.78
C ASN A 53 1.01 -3.14 -10.63
N LEU A 54 0.42 -2.60 -9.58
CA LEU A 54 -0.17 -3.37 -8.48
C LEU A 54 -1.62 -3.79 -8.79
N VAL A 55 -2.28 -3.04 -9.65
CA VAL A 55 -3.70 -3.19 -10.00
C VAL A 55 -3.87 -3.13 -11.51
N LYS A 56 -4.77 -3.95 -12.04
CA LYS A 56 -5.29 -3.83 -13.42
C LYS A 56 -6.59 -3.06 -13.40
N ALA A 57 -6.76 -2.12 -14.35
CA ALA A 57 -8.00 -1.40 -14.56
C ALA A 57 -8.63 -1.80 -15.89
N ASN A 58 -9.96 -1.90 -15.94
CA ASN A 58 -10.73 -2.05 -17.15
C ASN A 58 -11.84 -0.98 -17.16
N THR A 59 -12.07 -0.36 -18.32
CA THR A 59 -13.07 0.67 -18.52
C THR A 59 -14.31 0.11 -19.22
N GLY A 60 -15.47 0.79 -19.08
CA GLY A 60 -16.71 0.41 -19.72
C GLY A 60 -17.65 -0.40 -18.83
N VAL A 61 -18.66 -1.00 -19.45
CA VAL A 61 -19.66 -1.82 -18.76
C VAL A 61 -19.00 -3.07 -18.20
N GLY A 62 -19.22 -3.36 -16.91
CA GLY A 62 -18.50 -4.43 -16.20
C GLY A 62 -17.04 -4.12 -15.89
N GLY A 63 -16.60 -2.87 -16.08
CA GLY A 63 -15.27 -2.41 -15.74
C GLY A 63 -15.06 -2.22 -14.24
N GLY A 64 -13.81 -1.98 -13.88
CA GLY A 64 -13.39 -1.82 -12.49
C GLY A 64 -11.91 -2.16 -12.32
N TYR A 65 -11.58 -2.76 -11.19
CA TYR A 65 -10.21 -3.04 -10.80
C TYR A 65 -10.02 -4.49 -10.40
N LYS A 66 -8.83 -5.02 -10.67
CA LYS A 66 -8.40 -6.37 -10.25
C LYS A 66 -7.01 -6.35 -9.65
N TYR A 67 -6.79 -7.20 -8.66
CA TYR A 67 -5.46 -7.49 -8.13
C TYR A 67 -4.55 -8.06 -9.24
N ARG A 68 -3.29 -7.68 -9.24
CA ARG A 68 -2.34 -8.21 -10.21
C ARG A 68 -1.66 -9.45 -9.66
N SER A 69 -2.22 -10.61 -9.99
CA SER A 69 -1.89 -11.92 -9.41
C SER A 69 -0.54 -12.54 -9.83
N ASN A 70 0.24 -11.87 -10.68
CA ASN A 70 1.52 -12.39 -11.16
C ASN A 70 2.73 -11.91 -10.34
N LYS A 71 2.50 -11.22 -9.24
CA LYS A 71 3.54 -10.68 -8.34
C LYS A 71 2.99 -10.66 -6.93
N THR A 72 3.78 -11.12 -5.96
CA THR A 72 3.55 -10.83 -4.54
C THR A 72 3.66 -9.34 -4.31
N VAL A 73 2.67 -8.75 -3.65
CA VAL A 73 2.63 -7.30 -3.35
C VAL A 73 2.92 -7.10 -1.89
N THR A 74 3.96 -6.32 -1.59
CA THR A 74 4.39 -6.00 -0.23
C THR A 74 3.79 -4.66 0.24
N LEU A 75 3.84 -4.41 1.56
CA LEU A 75 3.52 -3.08 2.09
C LEU A 75 4.45 -2.00 1.53
N TYR A 76 5.71 -2.35 1.22
CA TYR A 76 6.63 -1.43 0.56
C TYR A 76 6.15 -1.03 -0.82
N ASP A 77 5.71 -1.98 -1.66
CA ASP A 77 5.16 -1.68 -2.98
C ASP A 77 3.99 -0.67 -2.90
N VAL A 78 3.08 -0.90 -1.94
CA VAL A 78 1.92 0.00 -1.74
C VAL A 78 2.38 1.37 -1.23
N TYR A 79 3.32 1.41 -0.28
CA TYR A 79 3.86 2.65 0.24
C TYR A 79 4.51 3.49 -0.86
N VAL A 80 5.41 2.88 -1.65
CA VAL A 80 6.11 3.57 -2.75
C VAL A 80 5.13 4.08 -3.80
N ALA A 81 4.11 3.30 -4.13
CA ALA A 81 3.09 3.74 -5.09
C ALA A 81 2.38 5.03 -4.63
N LEU A 82 2.16 5.21 -3.34
CA LEU A 82 1.42 6.36 -2.81
C LEU A 82 2.33 7.56 -2.48
N ASN A 83 3.53 7.31 -1.94
CA ASN A 83 4.36 8.32 -1.29
C ASN A 83 5.74 8.52 -1.98
N GLY A 84 6.17 7.60 -2.83
CA GLY A 84 7.55 7.52 -3.31
C GLY A 84 8.43 6.70 -2.38
N GLU A 85 9.73 6.72 -2.61
CA GLU A 85 10.73 6.00 -1.81
C GLU A 85 10.64 6.35 -0.31
N VAL A 86 11.08 5.42 0.54
CA VAL A 86 11.10 5.66 2.00
C VAL A 86 12.23 6.62 2.34
N GLU A 87 11.85 7.84 2.64
CA GLU A 87 12.74 8.90 3.12
C GLU A 87 12.23 9.45 4.44
N VAL A 88 12.45 8.70 5.53
CA VAL A 88 12.01 9.13 6.88
C VAL A 88 12.93 10.21 7.42
N PHE A 89 14.22 10.07 7.12
CA PHE A 89 15.23 11.05 7.48
C PHE A 89 15.90 11.59 6.22
N VAL A 90 15.62 12.85 5.93
CA VAL A 90 16.33 13.63 4.90
C VAL A 90 17.06 14.77 5.62
N LEU A 91 18.37 14.64 5.71
CA LEU A 91 19.20 15.71 6.27
C LEU A 91 19.68 16.62 5.15
N LYS A 92 19.35 17.90 5.26
CA LYS A 92 19.86 18.92 4.35
C LYS A 92 21.27 19.31 4.79
N THR A 93 22.25 19.12 3.91
CA THR A 93 23.67 19.34 4.17
C THR A 93 24.03 20.81 4.44
N ASP A 94 23.22 21.73 3.94
CA ASP A 94 23.48 23.18 4.00
C ASP A 94 23.66 23.74 5.41
N TYR A 95 22.98 23.16 6.40
CA TYR A 95 23.06 23.65 7.77
C TYR A 95 24.40 23.30 8.42
N VAL A 96 24.95 22.12 8.16
CA VAL A 96 26.22 21.68 8.73
C VAL A 96 27.38 22.48 8.18
N SER A 97 27.40 22.71 6.88
CA SER A 97 28.38 23.57 6.22
C SER A 97 28.34 25.00 6.76
N LYS A 98 27.15 25.54 7.05
CA LYS A 98 26.99 26.89 7.63
C LYS A 98 27.48 26.98 9.08
N ILE A 99 27.27 25.93 9.89
CA ILE A 99 27.67 25.91 11.29
C ILE A 99 29.19 25.83 11.44
N PHE A 100 29.84 25.09 10.52
CA PHE A 100 31.28 24.82 10.61
C PHE A 100 32.12 25.56 9.58
N GLU A 101 31.56 26.56 8.93
CA GLU A 101 32.24 27.46 7.96
C GLU A 101 33.08 26.72 6.87
N GLY A 102 32.58 25.55 6.40
CA GLY A 102 33.21 24.80 5.32
C GLY A 102 34.47 24.01 5.68
N ALA A 103 34.64 23.67 6.95
CA ALA A 103 35.77 22.83 7.38
C ALA A 103 35.75 21.45 6.73
N LEU A 104 36.69 21.13 5.84
CA LEU A 104 36.79 19.86 5.08
C LEU A 104 36.74 18.58 5.96
N ALA A 105 37.32 18.65 7.17
CA ALA A 105 37.28 17.53 8.12
C ALA A 105 35.85 17.23 8.62
N VAL A 106 34.98 18.23 8.66
CA VAL A 106 33.59 18.11 9.05
C VAL A 106 32.79 17.45 7.93
N ASP A 107 33.04 17.78 6.67
CA ASP A 107 32.35 17.20 5.53
C ASP A 107 32.52 15.69 5.44
N LYS A 108 33.74 15.17 5.70
CA LYS A 108 34.00 13.74 5.72
C LYS A 108 33.24 13.03 6.86
N ARG A 109 33.28 13.56 8.08
CA ARG A 109 32.57 13.01 9.25
C ARG A 109 31.06 13.09 9.06
N TYR A 110 30.59 14.15 8.43
CA TYR A 110 29.19 14.31 8.14
C TYR A 110 28.68 13.29 7.10
N SER A 111 29.50 12.97 6.08
CA SER A 111 29.18 11.92 5.12
C SER A 111 29.04 10.55 5.80
N GLU A 112 29.87 10.24 6.79
CA GLU A 112 29.75 9.01 7.60
C GLU A 112 28.47 9.01 8.45
N TYR A 113 28.10 10.16 9.00
CA TYR A 113 26.85 10.31 9.73
C TYR A 113 25.62 10.12 8.81
N LEU A 114 25.62 10.68 7.60
CA LEU A 114 24.57 10.47 6.61
C LEU A 114 24.40 8.98 6.25
N LYS A 115 25.50 8.24 6.13
CA LYS A 115 25.43 6.78 5.91
C LYS A 115 24.69 6.07 7.05
N LYS A 116 24.96 6.44 8.31
CA LYS A 116 24.26 5.88 9.48
C LYS A 116 22.76 6.22 9.46
N VAL A 117 22.39 7.43 9.08
CA VAL A 117 20.99 7.82 8.94
C VAL A 117 20.29 7.03 7.83
N ASN A 118 20.97 6.80 6.72
CA ASN A 118 20.44 5.99 5.63
C ASN A 118 20.17 4.53 6.03
N THR A 119 20.88 3.98 7.02
CA THR A 119 20.56 2.64 7.53
C THR A 119 19.15 2.57 8.13
N ILE A 120 18.67 3.64 8.73
CA ILE A 120 17.30 3.72 9.28
C ILE A 120 16.27 3.61 8.14
N ASN A 121 16.45 4.38 7.06
CA ASN A 121 15.57 4.31 5.90
C ASN A 121 15.58 2.89 5.29
N HIS A 122 16.75 2.27 5.22
CA HIS A 122 16.90 0.91 4.72
C HIS A 122 16.20 -0.12 5.60
N SER A 123 16.37 -0.06 6.92
CA SER A 123 15.68 -0.97 7.85
C SER A 123 14.16 -0.85 7.79
N ILE A 124 13.62 0.36 7.61
CA ILE A 124 12.18 0.56 7.41
C ILE A 124 11.72 -0.05 6.09
N LYS A 125 12.49 0.14 5.02
CA LYS A 125 12.21 -0.47 3.73
C LYS A 125 12.17 -1.99 3.86
N GLU A 126 13.22 -2.61 4.42
CA GLU A 126 13.30 -4.06 4.63
C GLU A 126 12.10 -4.58 5.44
N ALA A 127 11.74 -3.90 6.53
CA ALA A 127 10.58 -4.30 7.34
C ALA A 127 9.26 -4.26 6.54
N LEU A 128 9.06 -3.26 5.69
CA LEU A 128 7.88 -3.15 4.84
C LEU A 128 7.88 -4.17 3.69
N GLU A 129 9.04 -4.59 3.20
CA GLU A 129 9.20 -5.61 2.17
C GLU A 129 8.89 -7.02 2.69
N GLN A 130 9.01 -7.26 4.00
CA GLN A 130 8.71 -8.55 4.63
C GLN A 130 7.21 -8.81 4.78
N ILE A 131 6.37 -7.77 4.78
CA ILE A 131 4.92 -7.91 4.99
C ILE A 131 4.20 -7.85 3.65
N THR A 132 3.51 -8.92 3.29
CA THR A 132 2.74 -9.02 2.04
C THR A 132 1.25 -8.78 2.25
N ILE A 133 0.53 -8.44 1.18
CA ILE A 133 -0.95 -8.35 1.22
C ILE A 133 -1.57 -9.72 1.51
N GLU A 134 -0.93 -10.80 1.04
CA GLU A 134 -1.34 -12.17 1.31
C GLU A 134 -1.28 -12.50 2.79
N GLU A 135 -0.15 -12.24 3.45
CA GLU A 135 0.01 -12.44 4.91
C GLU A 135 -1.00 -11.62 5.72
N ILE A 136 -1.24 -10.36 5.35
CA ILE A 136 -2.27 -9.54 6.02
C ILE A 136 -3.64 -10.20 5.93
N VAL A 137 -3.98 -10.76 4.77
CA VAL A 137 -5.26 -11.48 4.60
C VAL A 137 -5.28 -12.77 5.42
N GLU A 138 -4.18 -13.51 5.45
CA GLU A 138 -4.04 -14.72 6.26
C GLU A 138 -4.19 -14.42 7.74
N ASP A 139 -3.52 -13.39 8.24
CA ASP A 139 -3.61 -12.95 9.65
C ASP A 139 -5.03 -12.48 10.05
N ILE A 140 -5.77 -11.86 9.12
CA ILE A 140 -7.14 -11.36 9.39
C ILE A 140 -8.17 -12.48 9.31
N LEU A 141 -8.02 -13.42 8.38
CA LEU A 141 -9.04 -14.41 8.04
C LEU A 141 -8.73 -15.82 8.54
N ASP A 142 -7.53 -16.04 9.08
CA ASP A 142 -7.07 -17.35 9.54
C ASP A 142 -7.26 -18.42 8.45
N ASP A 143 -7.80 -19.58 8.78
CA ASP A 143 -8.07 -20.68 7.83
C ASP A 143 -8.95 -20.29 6.62
N ASN A 144 -9.61 -19.13 6.69
CA ASN A 144 -10.50 -18.61 5.66
C ASN A 144 -9.79 -17.72 4.58
N SER A 145 -8.48 -17.60 4.60
CA SER A 145 -7.70 -16.76 3.66
C SER A 145 -7.88 -17.12 2.18
N ARG A 146 -8.34 -18.35 1.90
CA ARG A 146 -8.63 -18.84 0.54
C ARG A 146 -10.01 -18.43 0.01
N ILE A 147 -10.85 -17.82 0.83
CA ILE A 147 -12.16 -17.34 0.42
C ILE A 147 -12.00 -16.30 -0.68
N ARG A 148 -12.82 -16.40 -1.71
CA ARG A 148 -12.98 -15.39 -2.74
C ARG A 148 -14.39 -14.86 -2.70
N LEU A 149 -14.50 -13.54 -2.71
CA LEU A 149 -15.74 -12.79 -2.54
C LEU A 149 -16.07 -12.02 -3.80
N ASP A 150 -17.34 -11.90 -4.13
CA ASP A 150 -17.79 -10.88 -5.07
C ASP A 150 -18.28 -9.64 -4.30
N TRP A 151 -17.36 -8.72 -4.06
CA TRP A 151 -17.67 -7.48 -3.36
C TRP A 151 -18.74 -6.64 -4.05
N ASN A 152 -19.03 -6.85 -5.34
CA ASN A 152 -20.08 -6.13 -6.04
C ASN A 152 -21.48 -6.60 -5.62
N ASN A 153 -21.59 -7.85 -5.12
CA ASN A 153 -22.85 -8.49 -4.69
C ASN A 153 -22.89 -8.75 -3.16
N CYS A 154 -22.43 -7.80 -2.41
CA CYS A 154 -22.08 -7.86 -1.01
C CYS A 154 -23.10 -8.39 -0.03
N GLU A 155 -24.38 -8.07 -0.23
CA GLU A 155 -25.42 -8.45 0.75
C GLU A 155 -25.61 -9.97 0.84
N GLU A 156 -25.41 -10.67 -0.27
CA GLU A 156 -25.45 -12.14 -0.29
C GLU A 156 -24.15 -12.76 0.22
N GLU A 157 -22.99 -12.17 -0.14
CA GLU A 157 -21.68 -12.68 0.24
C GLU A 157 -21.41 -12.51 1.75
N PHE A 158 -21.84 -11.39 2.37
CA PHE A 158 -21.72 -11.23 3.83
C PHE A 158 -22.58 -12.18 4.63
N LYS A 159 -23.72 -12.61 4.12
CA LYS A 159 -24.48 -13.67 4.75
C LYS A 159 -23.70 -15.00 4.75
N ARG A 160 -22.95 -15.27 3.69
CA ARG A 160 -22.04 -16.43 3.60
C ARG A 160 -20.86 -16.28 4.56
N VAL A 161 -20.16 -15.12 4.54
CA VAL A 161 -18.98 -14.89 5.36
C VAL A 161 -19.32 -14.83 6.85
N ASN A 162 -20.45 -14.24 7.26
CA ASN A 162 -20.90 -14.26 8.65
C ASN A 162 -21.16 -15.66 9.21
N VAL A 163 -21.31 -16.67 8.37
CA VAL A 163 -21.37 -18.07 8.81
C VAL A 163 -19.97 -18.56 9.21
N PHE A 164 -18.91 -18.05 8.58
CA PHE A 164 -17.52 -18.46 8.87
C PHE A 164 -16.92 -17.70 10.06
N PHE A 165 -17.35 -16.45 10.33
CA PHE A 165 -16.84 -15.64 11.44
C PHE A 165 -17.65 -15.75 12.74
N LYS A 166 -18.64 -16.64 12.80
CA LYS A 166 -19.39 -17.00 14.02
C LYS A 166 -18.80 -18.27 14.64
N GLY A 167 -17.50 -18.29 14.86
CA GLY A 167 -16.80 -19.27 15.64
C GLY A 167 -16.40 -18.66 16.97
#